data_a5d39d76fdbc71637dca27a6a9fc52fa
#
_entry.id   a5d39d76fdbc71637dca27a6a9fc52fa
#
_cell.length_a   1.000
_cell.length_b   1.000
_cell.length_c   1.000
_cell.angle_alpha   90.00
_cell.angle_beta   90.00
_cell.angle_gamma   90.00
#
_symmetry.space_group_name_H-M   'P 1'
#
loop_
_entity.id
_entity.type
_entity.pdbx_description
1 polymer ?
#
loop_
_entity_poly.entity_id
_entity_poly.type
_entity_poly.pdbx_seq_one_letter_code
_entity_poly.pdbx_strand_id
1 'polypeptide(L)'
;MEVFSRGDVDAILSYLAPTATWWVGGGIEGISGTKNKEEFGAMLAGLSATTKSGAIALKPLAWTAEGERVAVETESYSEMNNGKIYNNLYHFVFVVRDGKIDEVKEFLDTEHTRAVFLG
;
A
#
# COMPACT_ATOMS: atom_id res chain seq x y z
N MET A 1 9.63 2.17 0.02
CA MET A 1 8.95 2.32 -1.29
C MET A 1 9.56 1.46 -2.39
N GLU A 2 10.88 1.35 -2.46
CA GLU A 2 11.52 0.47 -3.45
C GLU A 2 11.10 -0.98 -3.30
N VAL A 3 11.12 -1.51 -2.08
CA VAL A 3 10.70 -2.89 -1.80
C VAL A 3 9.26 -3.13 -2.23
N PHE A 4 8.38 -2.18 -1.96
CA PHE A 4 6.97 -2.26 -2.37
C PHE A 4 6.85 -2.31 -3.90
N SER A 5 7.64 -1.48 -4.60
CA SER A 5 7.61 -1.41 -6.07
C SER A 5 8.06 -2.70 -6.75
N ARG A 6 8.82 -3.56 -6.06
CA ARG A 6 9.23 -4.86 -6.59
C ARG A 6 8.15 -5.94 -6.45
N GLY A 7 7.10 -5.67 -5.67
CA GLY A 7 6.04 -6.64 -5.43
C GLY A 7 6.47 -7.83 -4.57
N ASP A 8 7.60 -7.71 -3.86
CA ASP A 8 8.11 -8.77 -2.98
C ASP A 8 7.36 -8.69 -1.63
N VAL A 9 6.29 -9.45 -1.51
CA VAL A 9 5.41 -9.43 -0.33
C VAL A 9 6.20 -9.81 0.94
N ASP A 10 7.05 -10.82 0.89
CA ASP A 10 7.82 -11.25 2.05
C ASP A 10 8.77 -10.14 2.52
N ALA A 11 9.45 -9.46 1.60
CA ALA A 11 10.33 -8.35 1.92
C ALA A 11 9.55 -7.17 2.52
N ILE A 12 8.38 -6.85 1.98
CA ILE A 12 7.51 -5.80 2.51
C ILE A 12 7.12 -6.12 3.95
N LEU A 13 6.64 -7.34 4.20
CA LEU A 13 6.22 -7.76 5.53
C LEU A 13 7.36 -7.78 6.53
N SER A 14 8.61 -7.97 6.08
CA SER A 14 9.78 -7.98 6.96
C SER A 14 10.05 -6.64 7.65
N TYR A 15 9.55 -5.54 7.07
CA TYR A 15 9.67 -4.21 7.67
C TYR A 15 8.60 -3.92 8.72
N LEU A 16 7.55 -4.75 8.77
CA LEU A 16 6.43 -4.56 9.70
C LEU A 16 6.70 -5.31 11.00
N ALA A 17 6.35 -4.67 12.12
CA ALA A 17 6.36 -5.35 13.42
C ALA A 17 5.34 -6.49 13.41
N PRO A 18 5.54 -7.56 14.23
CA PRO A 18 4.58 -8.67 14.28
C PRO A 18 3.15 -8.25 14.61
N THR A 19 2.99 -7.18 15.38
CA THR A 19 1.69 -6.63 15.80
C THR A 19 1.26 -5.43 14.96
N ALA A 20 1.92 -5.18 13.83
CA ALA A 20 1.62 -4.03 12.98
C ALA A 20 0.18 -4.06 12.44
N THR A 21 -0.38 -2.87 12.27
CA THR A 21 -1.68 -2.69 11.61
C THR A 21 -1.50 -1.86 10.35
N TRP A 22 -2.28 -2.18 9.33
CA TRP A 22 -2.35 -1.42 8.09
C TRP A 22 -3.78 -1.02 7.83
N TRP A 23 -4.06 0.27 7.88
CA TRP A 23 -5.38 0.82 7.64
C TRP A 23 -5.45 1.44 6.25
N VAL A 24 -6.48 1.08 5.50
CA VAL A 24 -6.78 1.66 4.19
C VAL A 24 -8.06 2.46 4.31
N GLY A 25 -8.02 3.73 3.91
CA GLY A 25 -9.16 4.63 4.00
C GLY A 25 -10.30 4.29 3.04
N GLY A 26 -11.44 4.92 3.27
CA GLY A 26 -12.62 4.79 2.43
C GLY A 26 -13.49 3.60 2.76
N GLY A 27 -14.32 3.19 1.80
CA GLY A 27 -15.28 2.10 1.96
C GLY A 27 -15.23 1.11 0.80
N ILE A 28 -14.04 0.78 0.31
CA ILE A 28 -13.88 -0.14 -0.83
C ILE A 28 -13.97 -1.58 -0.30
N GLU A 29 -14.94 -2.35 -0.80
CA GLU A 29 -15.12 -3.74 -0.39
C GLU A 29 -13.85 -4.57 -0.63
N GLY A 30 -13.40 -5.28 0.39
CA GLY A 30 -12.23 -6.15 0.34
C GLY A 30 -10.88 -5.42 0.42
N ILE A 31 -10.88 -4.08 0.44
CA ILE A 31 -9.65 -3.27 0.44
C ILE A 31 -9.59 -2.36 1.67
N SER A 32 -10.66 -1.57 1.93
CA SER A 32 -10.67 -0.61 3.04
C SER A 32 -10.73 -1.28 4.41
N GLY A 33 -10.30 -0.56 5.44
CA GLY A 33 -10.33 -0.98 6.83
C GLY A 33 -8.98 -1.40 7.38
N THR A 34 -8.95 -1.79 8.64
CA THR A 34 -7.73 -2.18 9.35
C THR A 34 -7.42 -3.66 9.11
N LYS A 35 -6.15 -3.93 8.81
CA LYS A 35 -5.64 -5.28 8.56
C LYS A 35 -4.45 -5.55 9.47
N ASN A 36 -4.35 -6.77 9.98
CA ASN A 36 -3.12 -7.21 10.63
C ASN A 36 -2.08 -7.57 9.56
N LYS A 37 -0.89 -7.94 9.98
CA LYS A 37 0.22 -8.25 9.08
C LYS A 37 -0.11 -9.38 8.10
N GLU A 38 -0.74 -10.44 8.57
CA GLU A 38 -1.13 -11.60 7.75
C GLU A 38 -2.20 -11.21 6.73
N GLU A 39 -3.24 -10.53 7.17
CA GLU A 39 -4.32 -10.06 6.30
C GLU A 39 -3.82 -9.10 5.23
N PHE A 40 -2.90 -8.20 5.61
CA PHE A 40 -2.29 -7.28 4.66
C PHE A 40 -1.47 -8.01 3.60
N GLY A 41 -0.69 -9.00 4.02
CA GLY A 41 0.09 -9.82 3.09
C GLY A 41 -0.78 -10.55 2.09
N ALA A 42 -1.90 -11.12 2.54
CA ALA A 42 -2.86 -11.79 1.67
C ALA A 42 -3.50 -10.80 0.67
N MET A 43 -3.84 -9.60 1.13
CA MET A 43 -4.39 -8.55 0.26
C MET A 43 -3.39 -8.15 -0.82
N LEU A 44 -2.13 -7.92 -0.45
CA LEU A 44 -1.08 -7.57 -1.41
C LEU A 44 -0.88 -8.65 -2.46
N ALA A 45 -0.84 -9.91 -2.04
CA ALA A 45 -0.68 -11.02 -2.96
C ALA A 45 -1.84 -11.08 -3.97
N GLY A 46 -3.06 -10.85 -3.49
CA GLY A 46 -4.26 -10.80 -4.35
C GLY A 46 -4.22 -9.65 -5.34
N LEU A 47 -3.85 -8.45 -4.89
CA LEU A 47 -3.75 -7.28 -5.76
C LEU A 47 -2.62 -7.43 -6.78
N SER A 48 -1.46 -7.90 -6.35
CA SER A 48 -0.30 -8.11 -7.24
C SER A 48 -0.61 -9.09 -8.36
N ALA A 49 -1.40 -10.12 -8.09
CA ALA A 49 -1.81 -11.11 -9.08
C ALA A 49 -2.66 -10.52 -10.21
N THR A 50 -3.28 -9.36 -10.00
CA THR A 50 -4.08 -8.67 -11.01
C THR A 50 -3.26 -7.77 -11.92
N THR A 51 -1.97 -7.60 -11.65
CA THR A 51 -1.07 -6.75 -12.44
C THR A 51 -0.26 -7.58 -13.43
N LYS A 52 0.13 -6.97 -14.56
CA LYS A 52 0.96 -7.65 -15.57
C LYS A 52 2.36 -7.95 -15.07
N SER A 53 2.93 -7.05 -14.26
CA SER A 53 4.29 -7.19 -13.75
C SER A 53 4.37 -7.96 -12.42
N GLY A 54 3.25 -8.18 -11.76
CA GLY A 54 3.22 -8.72 -10.40
C GLY A 54 3.46 -7.68 -9.31
N ALA A 55 3.51 -6.40 -9.66
CA ALA A 55 3.82 -5.33 -8.74
C ALA A 55 3.09 -4.03 -9.09
N ILE A 56 2.91 -3.18 -8.08
CA ILE A 56 2.46 -1.81 -8.24
C ILE A 56 3.65 -0.91 -7.86
N ALA A 57 4.19 -0.20 -8.84
CA ALA A 57 5.31 0.71 -8.60
C ALA A 57 4.84 1.91 -7.77
N LEU A 58 5.62 2.29 -6.78
CA LEU A 58 5.36 3.45 -5.92
C LEU A 58 6.52 4.43 -6.01
N LYS A 59 6.19 5.69 -6.34
CA LYS A 59 7.16 6.77 -6.43
C LYS A 59 6.87 7.78 -5.32
N PRO A 60 7.77 7.91 -4.32
CA PRO A 60 7.60 8.94 -3.29
C PRO A 60 7.83 10.31 -3.90
N LEU A 61 6.94 11.26 -3.57
CA LEU A 61 6.98 12.63 -4.09
C LEU A 61 7.49 13.62 -3.05
N ALA A 62 7.04 13.51 -1.79
CA ALA A 62 7.43 14.42 -0.73
C ALA A 62 7.32 13.71 0.63
N TRP A 63 8.33 13.90 1.48
CA TRP A 63 8.42 13.31 2.80
C TRP A 63 8.26 14.37 3.89
N THR A 64 7.56 14.02 4.96
CA THR A 64 7.44 14.84 6.17
C THR A 64 7.56 13.93 7.37
N ALA A 65 8.35 14.33 8.36
CA ALA A 65 8.53 13.52 9.56
C ALA A 65 8.38 14.35 10.82
N GLU A 66 7.74 13.77 11.84
CA GLU A 66 7.59 14.36 13.16
C GLU A 66 7.60 13.24 14.20
N GLY A 67 8.57 13.22 15.09
CA GLY A 67 8.71 12.16 16.09
C GLY A 67 8.85 10.80 15.42
N GLU A 68 7.99 9.85 15.83
CA GLU A 68 7.97 8.50 15.26
C GLU A 68 7.12 8.40 13.97
N ARG A 69 6.50 9.50 13.55
CA ARG A 69 5.60 9.52 12.40
C ARG A 69 6.34 10.02 11.16
N VAL A 70 6.17 9.27 10.06
CA VAL A 70 6.72 9.63 8.76
C VAL A 70 5.57 9.62 7.76
N ALA A 71 5.33 10.74 7.10
CA ALA A 71 4.29 10.85 6.07
C ALA A 71 4.93 11.02 4.71
N VAL A 72 4.34 10.41 3.68
CA VAL A 72 4.85 10.51 2.32
C VAL A 72 3.71 10.58 1.31
N GLU A 73 3.78 11.61 0.46
CA GLU A 73 2.93 11.67 -0.74
C GLU A 73 3.54 10.75 -1.79
N THR A 74 2.72 9.92 -2.41
CA THR A 74 3.21 8.85 -3.30
C THR A 74 2.32 8.74 -4.52
N GLU A 75 2.94 8.47 -5.66
CA GLU A 75 2.22 8.15 -6.90
C GLU A 75 2.46 6.69 -7.24
N SER A 76 1.38 5.97 -7.59
CA SER A 76 1.48 4.58 -8.03
C SER A 76 1.37 4.47 -9.55
N TYR A 77 1.93 3.39 -10.09
CA TYR A 77 1.72 3.01 -11.48
C TYR A 77 1.77 1.49 -11.64
N SER A 78 0.78 0.95 -12.33
CA SER A 78 0.79 -0.45 -12.74
C SER A 78 -0.15 -0.67 -13.93
N GLU A 79 0.25 -1.56 -14.85
CA GLU A 79 -0.63 -2.03 -15.89
C GLU A 79 -1.35 -3.28 -15.38
N MET A 80 -2.67 -3.26 -15.48
CA MET A 80 -3.51 -4.35 -14.99
C MET A 80 -3.77 -5.38 -16.08
N ASN A 81 -4.03 -6.63 -15.68
CA ASN A 81 -4.35 -7.71 -16.61
C ASN A 81 -5.64 -7.43 -17.40
N ASN A 82 -6.53 -6.61 -16.86
CA ASN A 82 -7.79 -6.21 -17.54
C ASN A 82 -7.58 -5.07 -18.56
N GLY A 83 -6.35 -4.64 -18.78
CA GLY A 83 -6.02 -3.55 -19.70
C GLY A 83 -6.11 -2.14 -19.11
N LYS A 84 -6.58 -2.01 -17.88
CA LYS A 84 -6.65 -0.70 -17.21
C LYS A 84 -5.29 -0.31 -16.66
N ILE A 85 -5.09 1.00 -16.48
CA ILE A 85 -3.89 1.56 -15.85
C ILE A 85 -4.25 2.01 -14.44
N TYR A 86 -3.49 1.53 -13.45
CA TYR A 86 -3.62 1.98 -12.07
C TYR A 86 -2.56 3.03 -11.80
N ASN A 87 -2.99 4.30 -11.80
CA ASN A 87 -2.12 5.45 -11.53
C ASN A 87 -2.80 6.31 -10.48
N ASN A 88 -2.50 6.05 -9.22
CA ASN A 88 -3.19 6.66 -8.08
C ASN A 88 -2.27 7.57 -7.30
N LEU A 89 -2.85 8.45 -6.51
CA LEU A 89 -2.15 9.29 -5.55
C LEU A 89 -2.48 8.82 -4.14
N TYR A 90 -1.43 8.71 -3.33
CA TYR A 90 -1.52 8.24 -1.95
C TYR A 90 -0.89 9.24 -1.00
N HIS A 91 -1.36 9.20 0.23
CA HIS A 91 -0.65 9.78 1.34
C HIS A 91 -0.55 8.68 2.41
N PHE A 92 0.67 8.19 2.65
CA PHE A 92 0.93 7.19 3.68
C PHE A 92 1.43 7.86 4.93
N VAL A 93 0.98 7.38 6.09
CA VAL A 93 1.55 7.75 7.37
C VAL A 93 2.05 6.48 8.04
N PHE A 94 3.36 6.44 8.33
CA PHE A 94 4.01 5.33 8.99
C PHE A 94 4.35 5.73 10.42
N VAL A 95 4.09 4.84 11.38
CA VAL A 95 4.61 4.97 12.74
C VAL A 95 5.72 3.95 12.89
N VAL A 96 6.94 4.44 13.14
CA VAL A 96 8.15 3.60 13.20
C VAL A 96 8.63 3.53 14.65
N ARG A 97 8.77 2.31 15.17
CA ARG A 97 9.25 2.05 16.53
C ARG A 97 10.27 0.91 16.51
N ASP A 98 11.37 1.09 17.21
CA ASP A 98 12.42 0.06 17.34
C ASP A 98 12.87 -0.51 15.99
N GLY A 99 12.99 0.35 14.98
CA GLY A 99 13.44 -0.02 13.64
C GLY A 99 12.41 -0.76 12.80
N LYS A 100 11.16 -0.89 13.26
CA LYS A 100 10.08 -1.55 12.54
C LYS A 100 8.89 -0.61 12.38
N ILE A 101 8.11 -0.85 11.32
CA ILE A 101 6.85 -0.15 11.10
C ILE A 101 5.79 -0.81 11.96
N ASP A 102 5.20 -0.04 12.88
CA ASP A 102 4.19 -0.52 13.82
C ASP A 102 2.76 -0.23 13.35
N GLU A 103 2.58 0.85 12.61
CA GLU A 103 1.28 1.26 12.11
C GLU A 103 1.42 1.96 10.77
N VAL A 104 0.51 1.66 9.85
CA VAL A 104 0.41 2.37 8.57
C VAL A 104 -1.02 2.83 8.38
N LYS A 105 -1.16 4.08 7.95
CA LYS A 105 -2.44 4.62 7.46
C LYS A 105 -2.26 4.99 6.00
N GLU A 106 -3.11 4.43 5.15
CA GLU A 106 -3.08 4.65 3.72
C GLU A 106 -4.30 5.45 3.29
N PHE A 107 -4.06 6.68 2.85
CA PHE A 107 -5.06 7.55 2.25
C PHE A 107 -4.85 7.54 0.75
N LEU A 108 -5.91 7.39 -0.04
CA LEU A 108 -5.80 7.23 -1.47
C LEU A 108 -7.06 7.75 -2.16
N ASP A 109 -7.00 7.92 -3.48
CA ASP A 109 -8.18 8.18 -4.28
C ASP A 109 -8.97 6.86 -4.42
N THR A 110 -10.01 6.74 -3.62
CA THR A 110 -10.82 5.51 -3.56
C THR A 110 -11.68 5.32 -4.80
N GLU A 111 -12.06 6.41 -5.47
CA GLU A 111 -12.83 6.32 -6.72
C GLU A 111 -12.01 5.64 -7.80
N HIS A 112 -10.75 6.05 -7.97
CA HIS A 112 -9.85 5.44 -8.95
C HIS A 112 -9.57 3.96 -8.62
N THR A 113 -9.32 3.66 -7.35
CA THR A 113 -9.10 2.28 -6.90
C THR A 113 -10.30 1.39 -7.23
N ARG A 114 -11.49 1.85 -6.91
CA ARG A 114 -12.72 1.11 -7.21
C ARG A 114 -12.90 0.89 -8.71
N ALA A 115 -12.68 1.94 -9.51
CA ALA A 115 -12.83 1.85 -10.96
C ALA A 115 -11.86 0.84 -11.59
N VAL A 116 -10.63 0.78 -11.11
CA VAL A 116 -9.60 -0.12 -11.66
C VAL A 116 -9.78 -1.56 -11.17
N PHE A 117 -10.00 -1.77 -9.86
CA PHE A 117 -10.04 -3.11 -9.28
C PHE A 117 -11.43 -3.74 -9.25
N LEU A 118 -12.49 -2.95 -9.13
CA LEU A 118 -13.87 -3.45 -8.97
C LEU A 118 -14.81 -3.01 -10.11
N GLY A 119 -14.33 -2.17 -10.98
CA GLY A 119 -15.13 -1.64 -12.10
C GLY A 119 -15.22 -2.54 -13.33
#